data_910781bde55388a02146dcd5a81309e7
#
_entry.id   910781bde55388a02146dcd5a81309e7
#
_cell.length_a   1.000
_cell.length_b   1.000
_cell.length_c   1.000
_cell.angle_alpha   90.00
_cell.angle_beta   90.00
_cell.angle_gamma   90.00
#
_symmetry.space_group_name_H-M   'P 1'
#
loop_
_entity.id
_entity.type
_entity.pdbx_description
1 polymer ?
#
loop_
_entity_poly.entity_id
_entity_poly.type
_entity_poly.pdbx_seq_one_letter_code
_entity_poly.pdbx_strand_id
1 'polypeptide(L)'
;MNTSLILNSPYILPLDSIQATLPLAGGKGANLARLKRATFPVPDGFILTTRAYWDFLAATGLEAAILAQLATLDLDHPETLEAASQHLRRLFSAGPLPPDTAGELSAAYQKLGGGAVAVRSSATAEDLPELSFAGQQDTYLNVLGFERLGQAV
;
A
#
# COMPACT_ATOMS: atom_id res chain seq x y z
N MET A 1 9.71 -4.33 14.09
CA MET A 1 8.98 -3.05 13.90
C MET A 1 8.07 -2.83 15.08
N ASN A 2 7.98 -1.60 15.57
CA ASN A 2 7.07 -1.30 16.69
C ASN A 2 5.67 -1.03 16.13
N THR A 3 4.83 -2.05 16.07
CA THR A 3 3.45 -1.99 15.55
C THR A 3 2.63 -0.88 16.23
N SER A 4 2.89 -0.60 17.51
CA SER A 4 2.22 0.45 18.26
C SER A 4 2.41 1.87 17.68
N LEU A 5 3.57 2.17 17.08
CA LEU A 5 3.82 3.45 16.42
C LEU A 5 3.05 3.59 15.11
N ILE A 6 2.85 2.50 14.39
CA ILE A 6 2.11 2.50 13.12
C ILE A 6 0.63 2.76 13.38
N LEU A 7 0.04 2.10 14.36
CA LEU A 7 -1.40 2.21 14.66
C LEU A 7 -1.84 3.61 15.11
N ASN A 8 -0.92 4.45 15.56
CA ASN A 8 -1.21 5.84 15.95
C ASN A 8 -0.85 6.86 14.87
N SER A 9 -0.42 6.41 13.69
CA SER A 9 -0.01 7.28 12.59
C SER A 9 -1.21 7.68 11.71
N PRO A 10 -1.17 8.79 10.97
CA PRO A 10 -2.23 9.16 10.03
C PRO A 10 -2.32 8.17 8.87
N TYR A 11 -3.50 8.04 8.24
CA TYR A 11 -3.68 7.23 7.05
C TYR A 11 -3.01 7.86 5.82
N ILE A 12 -3.07 9.18 5.72
CA ILE A 12 -2.57 9.93 4.58
C ILE A 12 -1.42 10.85 5.01
N LEU A 13 -0.34 10.80 4.27
CA LEU A 13 0.77 11.75 4.39
C LEU A 13 0.93 12.55 3.09
N PRO A 14 1.19 13.87 3.16
CA PRO A 14 1.69 14.63 2.02
C PRO A 14 2.96 13.97 1.46
N LEU A 15 3.16 14.06 0.14
CA LEU A 15 4.31 13.43 -0.51
C LEU A 15 5.67 14.03 -0.09
N ASP A 16 5.69 15.23 0.49
CA ASP A 16 6.88 15.89 1.04
C ASP A 16 7.03 15.73 2.57
N SER A 17 6.16 14.94 3.20
CA SER A 17 6.16 14.76 4.65
C SER A 17 7.49 14.20 5.18
N ILE A 18 7.99 14.79 6.26
CA ILE A 18 9.13 14.23 7.02
C ILE A 18 8.79 12.91 7.71
N GLN A 19 7.50 12.65 7.93
CA GLN A 19 6.99 11.41 8.51
C GLN A 19 6.95 10.24 7.51
N ALA A 20 7.18 10.49 6.22
CA ALA A 20 7.26 9.46 5.19
C ALA A 20 8.52 8.61 5.35
N THR A 21 8.54 7.81 6.39
CA THR A 21 9.62 6.87 6.74
C THR A 21 9.38 5.51 6.11
N LEU A 22 10.41 4.68 5.99
CA LEU A 22 10.30 3.32 5.46
C LEU A 22 9.16 2.51 6.12
N PRO A 23 8.99 2.49 7.47
CA PRO A 23 7.90 1.76 8.09
C PRO A 23 6.49 2.25 7.73
N LEU A 24 6.31 3.55 7.48
CA LEU A 24 5.00 4.14 7.18
C LEU A 24 4.70 4.26 5.69
N ALA A 25 5.71 4.49 4.88
CA ALA A 25 5.55 4.86 3.47
C ALA A 25 6.11 3.82 2.49
N GLY A 26 6.80 2.79 2.98
CA GLY A 26 7.56 1.88 2.14
C GLY A 26 8.75 2.54 1.44
N GLY A 27 9.54 1.79 0.71
CA GLY A 27 10.76 2.27 0.05
C GLY A 27 10.48 3.34 -1.00
N LYS A 28 9.56 3.09 -1.94
CA LYS A 28 9.21 4.08 -2.99
C LYS A 28 8.65 5.38 -2.39
N GLY A 29 7.71 5.26 -1.42
CA GLY A 29 7.10 6.42 -0.78
C GLY A 29 8.12 7.26 -0.03
N ALA A 30 8.98 6.65 0.76
CA ALA A 30 10.04 7.33 1.51
C ALA A 30 11.06 8.01 0.58
N ASN A 31 11.45 7.35 -0.52
CA ASN A 31 12.38 7.91 -1.50
C ASN A 31 11.75 9.07 -2.28
N LEU A 32 10.51 8.96 -2.72
CA LEU A 32 9.79 10.06 -3.37
C LEU A 32 9.67 11.28 -2.45
N ALA A 33 9.38 11.05 -1.16
CA ALA A 33 9.31 12.11 -0.16
C ALA A 33 10.66 12.83 -0.01
N ARG A 34 11.76 12.09 0.02
CA ARG A 34 13.11 12.67 0.05
C ARG A 34 13.41 13.50 -1.19
N LEU A 35 13.11 12.98 -2.37
CA LEU A 35 13.33 13.70 -3.64
C LEU A 35 12.50 14.97 -3.69
N LYS A 36 11.22 14.92 -3.30
CA LYS A 36 10.35 16.11 -3.29
C LYS A 36 10.85 17.18 -2.33
N ARG A 37 11.28 16.79 -1.12
CA ARG A 37 11.90 17.74 -0.16
C ARG A 37 13.22 18.33 -0.67
N ALA A 38 13.96 17.57 -1.47
CA ALA A 38 15.18 18.04 -2.13
C ALA A 38 14.92 18.85 -3.41
N THR A 39 13.68 19.28 -3.63
CA THR A 39 13.24 20.12 -4.77
C THR A 39 13.39 19.47 -6.15
N PHE A 40 13.50 18.15 -6.23
CA PHE A 40 13.43 17.45 -7.51
C PHE A 40 12.00 17.55 -8.08
N PRO A 41 11.83 17.49 -9.42
CA PRO A 41 10.54 17.63 -10.09
C PRO A 41 9.68 16.35 -9.91
N VAL A 42 9.26 16.08 -8.67
CA VAL A 42 8.33 15.00 -8.35
C VAL A 42 6.90 15.52 -8.51
N PRO A 43 6.04 14.85 -9.29
CA PRO A 43 4.64 15.21 -9.41
C PRO A 43 3.94 15.29 -8.05
N ASP A 44 2.83 16.04 -8.00
CA ASP A 44 2.01 16.09 -6.79
C ASP A 44 1.37 14.74 -6.50
N GLY A 45 1.17 14.46 -5.22
CA GLY A 45 0.64 13.22 -4.75
C GLY A 45 0.57 13.13 -3.23
N PHE A 46 0.13 11.99 -2.75
CA PHE A 46 0.09 11.65 -1.34
C PHE A 46 0.48 10.19 -1.14
N ILE A 47 0.74 9.82 0.10
CA ILE A 47 1.09 8.47 0.52
C ILE A 47 -0.04 7.94 1.37
N LEU A 48 -0.62 6.79 0.99
CA LEU A 48 -1.43 5.97 1.88
C LEU A 48 -0.48 5.13 2.73
N THR A 49 -0.54 5.31 4.03
CA THR A 49 0.43 4.72 4.95
C THR A 49 0.14 3.24 5.24
N THR A 50 1.14 2.53 5.75
CA THR A 50 1.00 1.14 6.21
C THR A 50 -0.05 0.97 7.32
N ARG A 51 -0.45 2.06 8.00
CA ARG A 51 -1.57 2.02 8.95
C ARG A 51 -2.87 1.57 8.27
N ALA A 52 -3.17 2.10 7.08
CA ALA A 52 -4.37 1.71 6.33
C ALA A 52 -4.40 0.20 6.06
N TYR A 53 -3.24 -0.39 5.73
CA TYR A 53 -3.10 -1.83 5.56
C TYR A 53 -3.43 -2.60 6.86
N TRP A 54 -2.88 -2.18 8.00
CA TRP A 54 -3.12 -2.86 9.27
C TRP A 54 -4.58 -2.75 9.72
N ASP A 55 -5.20 -1.58 9.57
CA ASP A 55 -6.61 -1.38 9.91
C ASP A 55 -7.53 -2.16 8.96
N PHE A 56 -7.16 -2.30 7.68
CA PHE A 56 -7.88 -3.14 6.73
C PHE A 56 -7.81 -4.63 7.15
N LEU A 57 -6.64 -5.13 7.51
CA LEU A 57 -6.49 -6.51 7.99
C LEU A 57 -7.32 -6.77 9.26
N ALA A 58 -7.29 -5.82 10.20
CA ALA A 58 -8.06 -5.92 11.43
C ALA A 58 -9.57 -5.90 11.19
N ALA A 59 -10.05 -4.99 10.31
CA ALA A 59 -11.46 -4.84 10.00
C ALA A 59 -12.04 -6.03 9.21
N THR A 60 -11.23 -6.65 8.35
CA THR A 60 -11.65 -7.78 7.51
C THR A 60 -11.35 -9.15 8.13
N GLY A 61 -10.52 -9.22 9.16
CA GLY A 61 -10.05 -10.48 9.75
C GLY A 61 -9.12 -11.28 8.84
N LEU A 62 -8.58 -10.67 7.77
CA LEU A 62 -7.76 -11.35 6.77
C LEU A 62 -6.41 -11.84 7.29
N GLU A 63 -5.89 -11.27 8.38
CA GLU A 63 -4.61 -11.68 8.94
C GLU A 63 -4.56 -13.19 9.22
N ALA A 64 -5.61 -13.74 9.84
CA ALA A 64 -5.68 -15.16 10.13
C ALA A 64 -5.71 -16.02 8.85
N ALA A 65 -6.44 -15.57 7.82
CA ALA A 65 -6.50 -16.26 6.53
C ALA A 65 -5.15 -16.25 5.80
N ILE A 66 -4.43 -15.13 5.85
CA ILE A 66 -3.09 -14.99 5.28
C ILE A 66 -2.13 -15.96 5.98
N LEU A 67 -2.09 -15.96 7.32
CA LEU A 67 -1.22 -16.83 8.09
C LEU A 67 -1.52 -18.31 7.84
N ALA A 68 -2.80 -18.68 7.79
CA ALA A 68 -3.22 -20.05 7.47
C ALA A 68 -2.76 -20.47 6.06
N GLN A 69 -2.91 -19.60 5.06
CA GLN A 69 -2.46 -19.86 3.70
C GLN A 69 -0.95 -20.03 3.62
N LEU A 70 -0.19 -19.13 4.27
CA LEU A 70 1.27 -19.20 4.29
C LEU A 70 1.79 -20.46 4.98
N ALA A 71 1.11 -20.94 6.02
CA ALA A 71 1.49 -22.17 6.74
C ALA A 71 1.32 -23.45 5.90
N THR A 72 0.53 -23.40 4.83
CA THR A 72 0.28 -24.54 3.93
C THR A 72 1.08 -24.46 2.63
N LEU A 73 1.92 -23.44 2.45
CA LEU A 73 2.71 -23.29 1.22
C LEU A 73 3.79 -24.36 1.13
N ASP A 74 3.85 -25.01 -0.01
CA ASP A 74 4.96 -25.85 -0.43
C ASP A 74 5.84 -25.07 -1.41
N LEU A 75 7.05 -24.70 -0.96
CA LEU A 75 7.97 -23.89 -1.75
C LEU A 75 8.62 -24.68 -2.91
N ASP A 76 8.56 -26.01 -2.88
CA ASP A 76 9.07 -26.86 -3.93
C ASP A 76 8.07 -27.03 -5.10
N HIS A 77 6.83 -26.53 -4.90
CA HIS A 77 5.75 -26.61 -5.88
C HIS A 77 5.24 -25.22 -6.29
N PRO A 78 5.79 -24.61 -7.36
CA PRO A 78 5.42 -23.24 -7.79
C PRO A 78 3.93 -23.02 -8.06
N GLU A 79 3.20 -24.05 -8.48
CA GLU A 79 1.77 -24.00 -8.70
C GLU A 79 0.97 -23.72 -7.41
N THR A 80 1.49 -24.16 -6.27
CA THR A 80 0.85 -23.89 -4.97
C THR A 80 1.01 -22.40 -4.58
N LEU A 81 2.13 -21.80 -4.92
CA LEU A 81 2.40 -20.37 -4.72
C LEU A 81 1.45 -19.51 -5.55
N GLU A 82 1.28 -19.86 -6.84
CA GLU A 82 0.37 -19.12 -7.72
C GLU A 82 -1.08 -19.22 -7.25
N ALA A 83 -1.53 -20.42 -6.88
CA ALA A 83 -2.89 -20.64 -6.34
C ALA A 83 -3.12 -19.85 -5.05
N ALA A 84 -2.15 -19.85 -4.13
CA ALA A 84 -2.19 -19.07 -2.90
C ALA A 84 -2.22 -17.57 -3.16
N SER A 85 -1.38 -17.07 -4.05
CA SER A 85 -1.35 -15.67 -4.47
C SER A 85 -2.71 -15.22 -5.02
N GLN A 86 -3.29 -15.98 -5.94
CA GLN A 86 -4.60 -15.68 -6.51
C GLN A 86 -5.72 -15.74 -5.46
N HIS A 87 -5.64 -16.68 -4.52
CA HIS A 87 -6.59 -16.75 -3.42
C HIS A 87 -6.53 -15.52 -2.52
N LEU A 88 -5.32 -15.13 -2.08
CA LEU A 88 -5.12 -13.94 -1.25
C LEU A 88 -5.57 -12.67 -1.98
N ARG A 89 -5.21 -12.48 -3.26
CA ARG A 89 -5.67 -11.34 -4.06
C ARG A 89 -7.20 -11.23 -4.10
N ARG A 90 -7.93 -12.36 -4.25
CA ARG A 90 -9.40 -12.35 -4.20
C ARG A 90 -9.94 -11.92 -2.84
N LEU A 91 -9.32 -12.37 -1.75
CA LEU A 91 -9.73 -11.98 -0.39
C LEU A 91 -9.53 -10.46 -0.17
N PHE A 92 -8.39 -9.92 -0.59
CA PHE A 92 -8.13 -8.48 -0.52
C PHE A 92 -9.14 -7.68 -1.36
N SER A 93 -9.38 -8.09 -2.61
CA SER A 93 -10.30 -7.38 -3.51
C SER A 93 -11.77 -7.45 -3.07
N ALA A 94 -12.14 -8.44 -2.27
CA ALA A 94 -13.50 -8.57 -1.73
C ALA A 94 -13.73 -7.77 -0.45
N GLY A 95 -12.65 -7.38 0.25
CA GLY A 95 -12.73 -6.65 1.50
C GLY A 95 -13.10 -5.17 1.27
N PRO A 96 -14.09 -4.61 2.00
CA PRO A 96 -14.38 -3.18 1.92
C PRO A 96 -13.29 -2.36 2.62
N LEU A 97 -12.92 -1.22 2.04
CA LEU A 97 -12.07 -0.26 2.75
C LEU A 97 -12.75 0.20 4.04
N PRO A 98 -12.03 0.25 5.18
CA PRO A 98 -12.56 0.82 6.40
C PRO A 98 -13.05 2.26 6.19
N PRO A 99 -14.20 2.66 6.79
CA PRO A 99 -14.81 3.98 6.54
C PRO A 99 -13.87 5.18 6.76
N ASP A 100 -13.06 5.14 7.81
CA ASP A 100 -12.11 6.21 8.11
C ASP A 100 -11.01 6.30 7.04
N THR A 101 -10.45 5.15 6.64
CA THR A 101 -9.47 5.09 5.54
C THR A 101 -10.08 5.58 4.24
N ALA A 102 -11.30 5.15 3.91
CA ALA A 102 -12.00 5.58 2.70
C ALA A 102 -12.27 7.09 2.71
N GLY A 103 -12.67 7.65 3.85
CA GLY A 103 -12.91 9.09 4.02
C GLY A 103 -11.65 9.93 3.79
N GLU A 104 -10.54 9.57 4.45
CA GLU A 104 -9.27 10.29 4.30
C GLU A 104 -8.69 10.14 2.88
N LEU A 105 -8.79 8.94 2.28
CA LEU A 105 -8.36 8.69 0.91
C LEU A 105 -9.15 9.53 -0.09
N SER A 106 -10.49 9.61 0.07
CA SER A 106 -11.36 10.43 -0.76
C SER A 106 -11.01 11.91 -0.66
N ALA A 107 -10.82 12.42 0.56
CA ALA A 107 -10.45 13.81 0.78
C ALA A 107 -9.09 14.15 0.16
N ALA A 108 -8.10 13.27 0.29
CA ALA A 108 -6.78 13.46 -0.31
C ALA A 108 -6.84 13.45 -1.84
N TYR A 109 -7.62 12.55 -2.44
CA TYR A 109 -7.83 12.48 -3.88
C TYR A 109 -8.50 13.74 -4.43
N GLN A 110 -9.54 14.25 -3.75
CA GLN A 110 -10.19 15.49 -4.15
C GLN A 110 -9.25 16.70 -4.03
N LYS A 111 -8.44 16.75 -2.96
CA LYS A 111 -7.42 17.79 -2.79
C LYS A 111 -6.36 17.77 -3.89
N LEU A 112 -6.04 16.60 -4.43
CA LEU A 112 -5.14 16.43 -5.58
C LEU A 112 -5.78 16.84 -6.92
N GLY A 113 -7.07 17.21 -6.93
CA GLY A 113 -7.82 17.67 -8.08
C GLY A 113 -8.80 16.64 -8.68
N GLY A 114 -8.88 15.42 -8.12
CA GLY A 114 -9.83 14.38 -8.54
C GLY A 114 -9.64 13.87 -9.96
N GLY A 115 -8.50 14.17 -10.57
CA GLY A 115 -8.14 13.74 -11.94
C GLY A 115 -7.56 12.34 -12.01
N ALA A 116 -7.09 11.95 -13.19
CA ALA A 116 -6.41 10.67 -13.39
C ALA A 116 -5.08 10.63 -12.62
N VAL A 117 -4.86 9.56 -11.86
CA VAL A 117 -3.64 9.36 -11.07
C VAL A 117 -2.95 8.04 -11.41
N ALA A 118 -1.67 7.95 -11.04
CA ALA A 118 -0.93 6.69 -10.98
C ALA A 118 -0.93 6.19 -9.54
N VAL A 119 -1.36 4.96 -9.31
CA VAL A 119 -1.27 4.28 -8.02
C VAL A 119 -0.12 3.29 -8.06
N ARG A 120 0.78 3.38 -7.09
CA ARG A 120 2.00 2.57 -7.05
C ARG A 120 2.15 1.95 -5.67
N SER A 121 2.32 0.64 -5.62
CA SER A 121 2.66 -0.04 -4.38
C SER A 121 4.05 0.36 -3.87
N SER A 122 4.20 0.38 -2.56
CA SER A 122 5.43 0.75 -1.87
C SER A 122 5.63 -0.17 -0.67
N ALA A 123 6.40 -1.23 -0.84
CA ALA A 123 6.64 -2.20 0.22
C ALA A 123 7.74 -1.75 1.18
N THR A 124 7.62 -2.16 2.43
CA THR A 124 8.63 -1.91 3.47
C THR A 124 9.87 -2.77 3.32
N ALA A 125 9.78 -3.86 2.57
CA ALA A 125 10.90 -4.79 2.31
C ALA A 125 11.60 -4.56 0.96
N GLU A 126 11.16 -3.56 0.18
CA GLU A 126 11.60 -3.36 -1.22
C GLU A 126 13.10 -3.02 -1.35
N ASP A 127 13.67 -2.36 -0.35
CA ASP A 127 15.07 -1.89 -0.35
C ASP A 127 16.03 -2.82 0.42
N LEU A 128 15.67 -4.08 0.63
CA LEU A 128 16.59 -5.03 1.26
C LEU A 128 17.71 -5.39 0.28
N PRO A 129 19.00 -5.27 0.67
CA PRO A 129 20.14 -5.42 -0.24
C PRO A 129 20.24 -6.76 -0.94
N GLU A 130 19.61 -7.80 -0.40
CA GLU A 130 19.71 -9.19 -0.88
C GLU A 130 18.47 -9.66 -1.66
N LEU A 131 17.42 -8.82 -1.78
CA LEU A 131 16.17 -9.19 -2.42
C LEU A 131 15.80 -8.20 -3.52
N SER A 132 15.66 -8.70 -4.75
CA SER A 132 15.15 -7.91 -5.87
C SER A 132 13.65 -8.12 -6.02
N PHE A 133 12.87 -7.06 -5.81
CA PHE A 133 11.42 -7.04 -6.04
C PHE A 133 11.04 -6.40 -7.38
N ALA A 134 11.99 -6.33 -8.31
CA ALA A 134 11.73 -5.77 -9.64
C ALA A 134 10.61 -6.54 -10.36
N GLY A 135 9.59 -5.82 -10.81
CA GLY A 135 8.45 -6.41 -11.54
C GLY A 135 7.43 -7.17 -10.69
N GLN A 136 7.60 -7.24 -9.37
CA GLN A 136 6.67 -7.95 -8.47
C GLN A 136 5.57 -7.07 -7.90
N GLN A 137 5.60 -5.77 -8.21
CA GLN A 137 4.65 -4.79 -7.66
C GLN A 137 3.86 -4.13 -8.77
N ASP A 138 2.54 -4.09 -8.56
CA ASP A 138 1.62 -3.51 -9.53
C ASP A 138 1.72 -1.98 -9.55
N THR A 139 1.58 -1.43 -10.76
CA THR A 139 1.41 -0.01 -10.99
C THR A 139 0.16 0.17 -11.82
N TYR A 140 -0.82 0.90 -11.28
CA TYR A 140 -2.05 1.22 -11.99
C TYR A 140 -1.96 2.64 -12.53
N LEU A 141 -2.07 2.77 -13.84
CA LEU A 141 -2.04 4.08 -14.53
C LEU A 141 -3.46 4.51 -14.91
N ASN A 142 -3.66 5.83 -15.04
CA ASN A 142 -4.94 6.42 -15.43
C ASN A 142 -6.12 6.00 -14.55
N VAL A 143 -5.87 5.86 -13.24
CA VAL A 143 -6.92 5.58 -12.27
C VAL A 143 -7.75 6.85 -12.11
N LEU A 144 -9.03 6.79 -12.51
CA LEU A 144 -9.95 7.91 -12.46
C LEU A 144 -11.20 7.56 -11.65
N GLY A 145 -11.52 8.42 -10.72
CA GLY A 145 -12.67 8.26 -9.82
C GLY A 145 -12.34 7.46 -8.56
N PHE A 146 -13.08 7.74 -7.49
CA PHE A 146 -12.81 7.19 -6.16
C PHE A 146 -12.98 5.66 -6.10
N GLU A 147 -13.97 5.13 -6.82
CA GLU A 147 -14.22 3.68 -6.85
C GLU A 147 -13.00 2.91 -7.38
N ARG A 148 -12.46 3.35 -8.53
CA ARG A 148 -11.25 2.73 -9.10
C ARG A 148 -10.01 2.96 -8.24
N LEU A 149 -9.93 4.12 -7.58
CA LEU A 149 -8.84 4.40 -6.63
C LEU A 149 -8.89 3.43 -5.45
N GLY A 150 -10.09 3.22 -4.88
CA GLY A 150 -10.29 2.27 -3.78
C GLY A 150 -9.96 0.82 -4.14
N GLN A 151 -10.15 0.45 -5.41
CA GLN A 151 -9.76 -0.89 -5.92
C GLN A 151 -8.25 -1.02 -6.20
N ALA A 152 -7.55 0.10 -6.40
CA ALA A 152 -6.14 0.13 -6.76
C ALA A 152 -5.20 0.27 -5.54
N VAL A 153 -5.74 0.56 -4.36
CA VAL A 153 -5.00 0.67 -3.10
C VAL A 153 -5.22 -0.54 -2.22
#